data_895aa85e585fe5df961db50537d32053
#
_entry.id   895aa85e585fe5df961db50537d32053
#
_cell.length_a   1.000
_cell.length_b   1.000
_cell.length_c   1.000
_cell.angle_alpha   90.00
_cell.angle_beta   90.00
_cell.angle_gamma   90.00
#
_symmetry.space_group_name_H-M   'P 1'
#
loop_
_entity.id
_entity.type
_entity.pdbx_description
1 polymer ?
#
loop_
_entity_poly.entity_id
_entity_poly.type
_entity_poly.pdbx_seq_one_letter_code
_entity_poly.pdbx_strand_id
1 'polypeptide(L)'
;MPWKQLAQNGLARLGYRLINTRTHYSHDGLHSLHHPHFLSDPAFQAAYARGVAASHGHDPQTHWRVHVALWAARQAFAIPGDFVECGVNAGFVSSAILHALDWNHTQRRFFLIDTFAGPAFSLYSPAENAAGRPGLAHASLASGA
;
A
#
# COMPACT_ATOMS: atom_id res chain seq x y z
N MET A 1 12.65 9.31 -33.69
CA MET A 1 13.87 8.74 -33.10
C MET A 1 13.76 7.23 -33.10
N PRO A 2 14.22 6.53 -34.13
CA PRO A 2 13.92 5.10 -34.32
C PRO A 2 14.67 4.16 -33.37
N TRP A 3 15.85 4.53 -32.86
CA TRP A 3 16.66 3.65 -32.03
C TRP A 3 16.03 3.30 -30.64
N LYS A 4 15.30 4.25 -30.04
CA LYS A 4 14.59 4.00 -28.76
C LYS A 4 13.52 2.94 -28.92
N GLN A 5 12.83 2.97 -30.06
CA GLN A 5 11.76 2.01 -30.36
C GLN A 5 12.34 0.61 -30.67
N LEU A 6 13.48 0.56 -31.36
CA LEU A 6 14.21 -0.68 -31.62
C LEU A 6 14.72 -1.31 -30.33
N ALA A 7 15.28 -0.51 -29.41
CA ALA A 7 15.72 -0.96 -28.08
C ALA A 7 14.53 -1.46 -27.23
N GLN A 8 13.40 -0.74 -27.24
CA GLN A 8 12.20 -1.17 -26.54
C GLN A 8 11.65 -2.49 -27.10
N ASN A 9 11.61 -2.64 -28.41
CA ASN A 9 11.12 -3.86 -29.05
C ASN A 9 12.03 -5.06 -28.79
N GLY A 10 13.36 -4.84 -28.75
CA GLY A 10 14.33 -5.88 -28.40
C GLY A 10 14.18 -6.33 -26.95
N LEU A 11 14.07 -5.41 -26.02
CA LEU A 11 13.88 -5.70 -24.60
C LEU A 11 12.52 -6.32 -24.30
N ALA A 12 11.45 -5.90 -25.00
CA ALA A 12 10.12 -6.46 -24.84
C ALA A 12 10.08 -7.96 -25.22
N ARG A 13 10.86 -8.40 -26.21
CA ARG A 13 11.01 -9.82 -26.56
C ARG A 13 11.67 -10.66 -25.46
N LEU A 14 12.48 -10.01 -24.60
CA LEU A 14 13.13 -10.61 -23.45
C LEU A 14 12.31 -10.43 -22.15
N GLY A 15 11.07 -9.90 -22.23
CA GLY A 15 10.22 -9.64 -21.07
C GLY A 15 10.56 -8.36 -20.30
N TYR A 16 11.43 -7.49 -20.81
CA TYR A 16 11.81 -6.23 -20.17
C TYR A 16 11.14 -5.02 -20.79
N ARG A 17 10.89 -4.00 -19.99
CA ARG A 17 10.37 -2.70 -20.44
C ARG A 17 11.25 -1.57 -19.94
N LEU A 18 11.67 -0.66 -20.82
CA LEU A 18 12.34 0.58 -20.44
C LEU A 18 11.31 1.61 -19.99
N ILE A 19 11.45 2.10 -18.78
CA ILE A 19 10.60 3.15 -18.20
C ILE A 19 11.50 4.32 -17.81
N ASN A 20 11.08 5.55 -18.18
CA ASN A 20 11.74 6.75 -17.69
C ASN A 20 11.25 7.04 -16.27
N THR A 21 12.04 6.69 -15.26
CA THR A 21 11.68 6.85 -13.84
C THR A 21 11.83 8.29 -13.32
N ARG A 22 12.39 9.20 -14.10
CA ARG A 22 12.62 10.61 -13.67
C ARG A 22 11.35 11.45 -13.61
N THR A 23 10.29 11.04 -14.32
CA THR A 23 9.05 11.81 -14.44
C THR A 23 7.82 11.03 -14.03
N HIS A 24 8.00 9.82 -13.49
CA HIS A 24 6.89 8.91 -13.21
C HIS A 24 6.99 8.36 -11.79
N TYR A 25 5.85 8.00 -11.24
CA TYR A 25 5.78 7.24 -10.00
C TYR A 25 6.30 5.82 -10.25
N SER A 26 7.17 5.32 -9.39
CA SER A 26 7.76 3.98 -9.48
C SER A 26 8.04 3.42 -8.08
N HIS A 27 6.98 3.02 -7.38
CA HIS A 27 7.05 2.41 -6.05
C HIS A 27 6.01 1.29 -5.95
N ASP A 28 6.21 0.35 -5.04
CA ASP A 28 5.26 -0.71 -4.72
C ASP A 28 4.83 -1.56 -5.95
N GLY A 29 5.77 -1.81 -6.87
CA GLY A 29 5.50 -2.54 -8.12
C GLY A 29 4.61 -1.79 -9.12
N LEU A 30 4.14 -0.59 -8.79
CA LEU A 30 3.38 0.26 -9.69
C LEU A 30 4.28 1.25 -10.43
N HIS A 31 4.23 1.21 -11.76
CA HIS A 31 4.88 2.17 -12.64
C HIS A 31 3.81 2.97 -13.37
N SER A 32 3.73 4.29 -13.13
CA SER A 32 2.71 5.14 -13.72
C SER A 32 3.32 6.32 -14.47
N LEU A 33 2.74 6.60 -15.67
CA LEU A 33 3.01 7.82 -16.44
C LEU A 33 2.18 9.01 -15.93
N HIS A 34 1.18 8.75 -15.07
CA HIS A 34 0.36 9.79 -14.49
C HIS A 34 1.10 10.51 -13.38
N HIS A 35 0.95 11.82 -13.35
CA HIS A 35 1.56 12.64 -12.32
C HIS A 35 0.85 12.40 -10.97
N PRO A 36 1.58 12.00 -9.91
CA PRO A 36 0.98 11.71 -8.62
C PRO A 36 0.76 13.00 -7.79
N HIS A 37 -0.11 13.90 -8.25
CA HIS A 37 -0.36 15.20 -7.60
C HIS A 37 -0.75 15.06 -6.12
N PHE A 38 -1.40 13.97 -5.74
CA PHE A 38 -1.79 13.70 -4.36
C PHE A 38 -0.60 13.62 -3.39
N LEU A 39 0.61 13.34 -3.87
CA LEU A 39 1.81 13.32 -3.02
C LEU A 39 2.16 14.71 -2.43
N SER A 40 1.72 15.78 -3.09
CA SER A 40 1.89 17.15 -2.61
C SER A 40 0.68 17.68 -1.82
N ASP A 41 -0.39 16.91 -1.69
CA ASP A 41 -1.55 17.27 -0.88
C ASP A 41 -1.23 17.14 0.62
N PRO A 42 -1.29 18.22 1.41
CA PRO A 42 -1.01 18.18 2.84
C PRO A 42 -1.92 17.22 3.62
N ALA A 43 -3.18 17.07 3.21
CA ALA A 43 -4.11 16.16 3.87
C ALA A 43 -3.72 14.70 3.62
N PHE A 44 -3.27 14.39 2.40
CA PHE A 44 -2.73 13.07 2.09
C PHE A 44 -1.45 12.79 2.88
N GLN A 45 -0.52 13.76 2.91
CA GLN A 45 0.76 13.62 3.62
C GLN A 45 0.54 13.35 5.12
N ALA A 46 -0.38 14.08 5.76
CA ALA A 46 -0.70 13.88 7.17
C ALA A 46 -1.29 12.49 7.43
N ALA A 47 -2.23 12.03 6.60
CA ALA A 47 -2.81 10.70 6.71
C ALA A 47 -1.76 9.60 6.48
N TYR A 48 -0.91 9.76 5.47
CA TYR A 48 0.17 8.82 5.18
C TYR A 48 1.18 8.73 6.32
N ALA A 49 1.61 9.87 6.85
CA ALA A 49 2.50 9.93 8.01
C ALA A 49 1.91 9.24 9.25
N ARG A 50 0.58 9.32 9.45
CA ARG A 50 -0.09 8.58 10.52
C ARG A 50 0.01 7.06 10.32
N GLY A 51 -0.10 6.58 9.06
CA GLY A 51 0.14 5.17 8.71
C GLY A 51 1.58 4.74 8.99
N VAL A 52 2.57 5.54 8.61
CA VAL A 52 3.99 5.30 8.92
C VAL A 52 4.21 5.19 10.43
N ALA A 53 3.63 6.09 11.21
CA ALA A 53 3.72 6.07 12.68
C ALA A 53 3.11 4.79 13.28
N ALA A 54 1.96 4.32 12.76
CA ALA A 54 1.34 3.08 13.18
C ALA A 54 2.21 1.84 12.88
N SER A 55 3.01 1.91 11.82
CA SER A 55 3.98 0.87 11.43
C SER A 55 5.36 1.06 12.07
N HIS A 56 5.43 1.61 13.27
CA HIS A 56 6.69 1.85 14.00
C HIS A 56 7.74 2.64 13.20
N GLY A 57 7.29 3.56 12.34
CA GLY A 57 8.15 4.38 11.49
C GLY A 57 8.58 3.70 10.18
N HIS A 58 8.13 2.48 9.92
CA HIS A 58 8.39 1.82 8.65
C HIS A 58 7.52 2.41 7.52
N ASP A 59 8.16 2.91 6.46
CA ASP A 59 7.49 3.39 5.26
C ASP A 59 7.58 2.35 4.13
N PRO A 60 6.47 1.67 3.80
CA PRO A 60 6.44 0.69 2.72
C PRO A 60 6.37 1.33 1.31
N GLN A 61 6.37 2.65 1.22
CA GLN A 61 6.26 3.44 -0.04
C GLN A 61 5.02 3.07 -0.88
N THR A 62 3.91 2.73 -0.24
CA THR A 62 2.66 2.29 -0.86
C THR A 62 1.68 3.45 -1.13
N HIS A 63 2.21 4.61 -1.55
CA HIS A 63 1.45 5.86 -1.66
C HIS A 63 0.18 5.73 -2.52
N TRP A 64 0.26 5.10 -3.72
CA TRP A 64 -0.91 4.91 -4.58
C TRP A 64 -1.96 4.03 -3.93
N ARG A 65 -1.55 3.00 -3.23
CA ARG A 65 -2.45 2.10 -2.50
C ARG A 65 -3.25 2.84 -1.45
N VAL A 66 -2.53 3.66 -0.66
CA VAL A 66 -3.16 4.50 0.37
C VAL A 66 -4.05 5.57 -0.25
N HIS A 67 -3.62 6.21 -1.35
CA HIS A 67 -4.44 7.19 -2.06
C HIS A 67 -5.78 6.61 -2.50
N VAL A 68 -5.76 5.43 -3.12
CA VAL A 68 -6.98 4.73 -3.55
C VAL A 68 -7.84 4.33 -2.35
N ALA A 69 -7.22 3.83 -1.27
CA ALA A 69 -7.94 3.46 -0.05
C ALA A 69 -8.62 4.69 0.61
N LEU A 70 -7.94 5.82 0.68
CA LEU A 70 -8.50 7.06 1.21
C LEU A 70 -9.64 7.60 0.33
N TRP A 71 -9.49 7.52 -1.00
CA TRP A 71 -10.56 7.88 -1.92
C TRP A 71 -11.78 6.99 -1.71
N ALA A 72 -11.60 5.67 -1.69
CA ALA A 72 -12.68 4.71 -1.48
C ALA A 72 -13.37 4.90 -0.12
N ALA A 73 -12.59 5.13 0.93
CA ALA A 73 -13.10 5.38 2.26
C ALA A 73 -13.97 6.65 2.34
N ARG A 74 -13.56 7.73 1.67
CA ARG A 74 -14.36 8.96 1.57
C ARG A 74 -15.69 8.73 0.84
N GLN A 75 -15.69 7.94 -0.25
CA GLN A 75 -16.93 7.60 -0.96
C GLN A 75 -17.84 6.74 -0.07
N ALA A 76 -17.30 5.70 0.57
CA ALA A 76 -18.04 4.83 1.47
C ALA A 76 -18.59 5.57 2.70
N PHE A 77 -17.91 6.63 3.15
CA PHE A 77 -18.34 7.42 4.29
C PHE A 77 -19.68 8.15 4.06
N ALA A 78 -20.07 8.36 2.81
CA ALA A 78 -21.40 8.90 2.48
C ALA A 78 -22.54 7.86 2.60
N ILE A 79 -22.19 6.57 2.74
CA ILE A 79 -23.17 5.47 2.82
C ILE A 79 -23.33 5.05 4.29
N PRO A 80 -24.55 4.80 4.81
CA PRO A 80 -24.72 4.27 6.15
C PRO A 80 -24.03 2.92 6.35
N GLY A 81 -23.40 2.72 7.50
CA GLY A 81 -22.74 1.46 7.85
C GLY A 81 -21.42 1.66 8.58
N ASP A 82 -20.83 0.56 8.97
CA ASP A 82 -19.53 0.47 9.63
C ASP A 82 -18.44 0.12 8.61
N PHE A 83 -17.18 0.18 9.00
CA PHE A 83 -16.02 -0.19 8.18
C PHE A 83 -15.40 -1.49 8.69
N VAL A 84 -14.81 -2.25 7.77
CA VAL A 84 -14.06 -3.45 8.10
C VAL A 84 -12.78 -3.51 7.25
N GLU A 85 -11.67 -3.86 7.88
CA GLU A 85 -10.42 -4.20 7.19
C GLU A 85 -10.01 -5.61 7.58
N CYS A 86 -9.74 -6.46 6.58
CA CYS A 86 -9.20 -7.79 6.75
C CYS A 86 -7.74 -7.81 6.29
N GLY A 87 -6.84 -8.31 7.14
CA GLY A 87 -5.40 -8.28 6.87
C GLY A 87 -4.78 -6.93 7.23
N VAL A 88 -4.93 -6.54 8.49
CA VAL A 88 -4.56 -5.22 9.03
C VAL A 88 -3.05 -5.03 9.19
N ASN A 89 -2.33 -6.13 9.49
CA ASN A 89 -0.91 -6.12 9.82
C ASN A 89 -0.61 -5.07 10.93
N ALA A 90 0.29 -4.11 10.68
CA ALA A 90 0.62 -3.04 11.63
C ALA A 90 -0.39 -1.88 11.66
N GLY A 91 -1.49 -1.96 10.90
CA GLY A 91 -2.52 -0.93 10.88
C GLY A 91 -2.19 0.31 10.06
N PHE A 92 -1.30 0.19 9.07
CA PHE A 92 -0.89 1.32 8.23
C PHE A 92 -2.09 1.98 7.54
N VAL A 93 -2.87 1.19 6.79
CA VAL A 93 -3.98 1.71 5.97
C VAL A 93 -5.13 2.17 6.85
N SER A 94 -5.53 1.36 7.84
CA SER A 94 -6.58 1.75 8.79
C SER A 94 -6.24 3.03 9.53
N SER A 95 -5.00 3.20 10.00
CA SER A 95 -4.58 4.43 10.69
C SER A 95 -4.63 5.66 9.78
N ALA A 96 -4.24 5.51 8.51
CA ALA A 96 -4.35 6.59 7.52
C ALA A 96 -5.82 6.98 7.27
N ILE A 97 -6.72 5.99 7.14
CA ILE A 97 -8.16 6.21 6.95
C ILE A 97 -8.77 6.89 8.18
N LEU A 98 -8.50 6.38 9.38
CA LEU A 98 -9.00 6.94 10.64
C LEU A 98 -8.63 8.42 10.78
N HIS A 99 -7.38 8.76 10.42
CA HIS A 99 -6.91 10.15 10.43
C HIS A 99 -7.63 11.00 9.38
N ALA A 100 -7.71 10.51 8.13
CA ALA A 100 -8.27 11.26 7.01
C ALA A 100 -9.77 11.54 7.13
N LEU A 101 -10.50 10.71 7.88
CA LEU A 101 -11.95 10.83 8.10
C LEU A 101 -12.30 11.42 9.47
N ASP A 102 -11.31 11.88 10.24
CA ASP A 102 -11.51 12.41 11.59
C ASP A 102 -12.37 11.47 12.46
N TRP A 103 -11.95 10.22 12.52
CA TRP A 103 -12.77 9.10 13.02
C TRP A 103 -13.31 9.30 14.43
N ASN A 104 -12.56 10.00 15.28
CA ASN A 104 -12.96 10.24 16.67
C ASN A 104 -14.23 11.07 16.81
N HIS A 105 -14.65 11.76 15.75
CA HIS A 105 -15.87 12.55 15.70
C HIS A 105 -17.03 11.82 15.00
N THR A 106 -16.88 10.51 14.72
CA THR A 106 -17.92 9.70 14.10
C THR A 106 -18.56 8.76 15.11
N GLN A 107 -19.79 8.29 14.82
CA GLN A 107 -20.48 7.25 15.59
C GLN A 107 -20.28 5.86 14.95
N ARG A 108 -19.43 5.74 13.93
CA ARG A 108 -19.20 4.50 13.19
C ARG A 108 -18.15 3.65 13.86
N ARG A 109 -18.23 2.35 13.64
CA ARG A 109 -17.22 1.39 14.08
C ARG A 109 -16.30 1.04 12.90
N PHE A 110 -15.04 0.79 13.21
CA PHE A 110 -14.09 0.22 12.29
C PHE A 110 -13.61 -1.12 12.86
N PHE A 111 -14.00 -2.20 12.22
CA PHE A 111 -13.60 -3.55 12.63
C PHE A 111 -12.28 -3.91 11.94
N LEU A 112 -11.30 -4.30 12.73
CA LEU A 112 -9.98 -4.72 12.29
C LEU A 112 -9.85 -6.23 12.50
N ILE A 113 -9.69 -6.98 11.41
CA ILE A 113 -9.62 -8.44 11.43
C ILE A 113 -8.24 -8.88 10.93
N ASP A 114 -7.45 -9.46 11.83
CA ASP A 114 -6.12 -10.00 11.53
C ASP A 114 -5.78 -11.09 12.54
N THR A 115 -4.76 -11.87 12.29
CA THR A 115 -4.20 -12.78 13.29
C THR A 115 -3.47 -12.03 14.39
N PHE A 116 -2.98 -10.82 14.10
CA PHE A 116 -2.10 -9.98 14.94
C PHE A 116 -0.86 -10.74 15.47
N ALA A 117 -0.53 -11.84 14.82
CA ALA A 117 0.59 -12.73 15.14
C ALA A 117 1.53 -12.90 13.92
N GLY A 118 1.37 -12.05 12.91
CA GLY A 118 2.08 -12.16 11.64
C GLY A 118 1.47 -13.21 10.68
N PRO A 119 2.17 -13.53 9.60
CA PRO A 119 1.66 -14.43 8.57
C PRO A 119 1.41 -15.85 9.11
N ALA A 120 0.25 -16.42 8.77
CA ALA A 120 -0.10 -17.80 9.13
C ALA A 120 0.57 -18.79 8.15
N PHE A 121 1.85 -19.06 8.34
CA PHE A 121 2.65 -19.90 7.42
C PHE A 121 2.09 -21.30 7.21
N SER A 122 1.34 -21.82 8.17
CA SER A 122 0.65 -23.14 8.06
C SER A 122 -0.41 -23.18 6.98
N LEU A 123 -0.89 -22.01 6.53
CA LEU A 123 -1.90 -21.88 5.48
C LEU A 123 -1.30 -21.67 4.09
N TYR A 124 0.01 -21.57 3.97
CA TYR A 124 0.68 -21.38 2.68
C TYR A 124 0.60 -22.62 1.82
N SER A 125 0.26 -22.43 0.55
CA SER A 125 0.31 -23.49 -0.44
C SER A 125 1.75 -23.97 -0.71
N PRO A 126 1.94 -25.17 -1.24
CA PRO A 126 3.26 -25.64 -1.64
C PRO A 126 3.96 -24.73 -2.65
N ALA A 127 3.19 -24.08 -3.55
CA ALA A 127 3.73 -23.14 -4.53
C ALA A 127 4.25 -21.86 -3.89
N GLU A 128 3.54 -21.29 -2.91
CA GLU A 128 3.97 -20.11 -2.14
C GLU A 128 5.22 -20.41 -1.31
N ASN A 129 5.29 -21.61 -0.72
CA ASN A 129 6.47 -22.06 0.01
C ASN A 129 7.69 -22.24 -0.90
N ALA A 130 7.50 -22.78 -2.12
CA ALA A 130 8.55 -22.97 -3.11
C ALA A 130 9.03 -21.64 -3.73
N ALA A 131 8.14 -20.65 -3.90
CA ALA A 131 8.47 -19.33 -4.43
C ALA A 131 9.34 -18.48 -3.49
N GLY A 132 9.66 -18.99 -2.28
CA GLY A 132 10.38 -18.21 -1.28
C GLY A 132 9.52 -17.04 -0.81
N ARG A 133 9.04 -17.08 0.36
CA ARG A 133 8.10 -16.17 1.03
C ARG A 133 8.43 -14.66 0.82
N PRO A 134 8.09 -14.04 -0.32
CA PRO A 134 8.31 -12.61 -0.52
C PRO A 134 7.39 -11.86 0.45
N GLY A 135 7.92 -11.19 1.43
CA GLY A 135 7.16 -10.46 2.45
C GLY A 135 7.62 -10.73 3.88
N LEU A 136 8.47 -11.71 4.12
CA LEU A 136 9.02 -12.01 5.45
C LEU A 136 9.97 -10.96 6.01
N ALA A 137 10.48 -10.05 5.18
CA ALA A 137 11.32 -8.95 5.63
C ALA A 137 10.61 -8.03 6.66
N HIS A 138 9.27 -8.08 6.72
CA HIS A 138 8.47 -7.28 7.65
C HIS A 138 8.05 -8.01 8.92
N ALA A 139 8.23 -9.33 9.01
CA ALA A 139 7.83 -10.11 10.18
C ALA A 139 8.77 -9.96 11.39
N SER A 140 9.95 -9.36 11.20
CA SER A 140 10.94 -9.20 12.28
C SER A 140 10.63 -8.06 13.27
N LEU A 141 9.59 -7.28 13.04
CA LEU A 141 9.21 -6.18 13.93
C LEU A 141 8.41 -6.63 15.16
N ALA A 142 7.96 -7.89 15.20
CA ALA A 142 7.13 -8.41 16.29
C ALA A 142 7.91 -9.09 17.43
N SER A 143 9.24 -9.23 17.34
CA SER A 143 10.04 -9.97 18.32
C SER A 143 10.96 -9.10 19.19
N GLY A 144 10.65 -7.83 19.34
CA GLY A 144 11.38 -6.87 20.19
C GLY A 144 10.49 -6.32 21.30
N ALA A 145 10.13 -7.15 22.26
CA ALA A 145 9.63 -6.72 23.58
C ALA A 145 10.34 -7.52 24.65
#